data_9cccc873036db6d546172c1faa0eff4a
#
_entry.id   9cccc873036db6d546172c1faa0eff4a
#
_cell.length_a   1.000
_cell.length_b   1.000
_cell.length_c   1.000
_cell.angle_alpha   90.00
_cell.angle_beta   90.00
_cell.angle_gamma   90.00
#
_symmetry.space_group_name_H-M   'P 1'
#
loop_
_entity.id
_entity.type
_entity.pdbx_description
1 polymer ?
#
loop_
_entity_poly.entity_id
_entity_poly.type
_entity_poly.pdbx_seq_one_letter_code
_entity_poly.pdbx_strand_id
1 'polypeptide(L)'
;MKKTLEKIELNLFTNCSIYSPSIEIIKETYISFCQTFDPGQEIKVKVFCDSHPFAERINEYVINLKRLFDEIHVTDSLSDGYLESIRVSNAPYLFQLEADWVFNNNVDHSLSEILSVMECNNLYHFRFNKRKNIAAGWDRKLHECCCDGMNYCLTDTLSNNPHIIDRVKYEKDISKMIKPLPGSKGIEEMLSRRGLTGAIYGPLHHAAAVTHIDGRKGAKVKI
;
A
#
# COMPACT_ATOMS: atom_id res chain seq x y z
N MET A 1 -12.02 -13.74 -15.93
CA MET A 1 -11.28 -12.51 -15.62
C MET A 1 -12.11 -11.41 -14.94
N LYS A 2 -13.32 -11.03 -15.39
CA LYS A 2 -14.13 -9.97 -14.73
C LYS A 2 -14.43 -10.18 -13.23
N LYS A 3 -14.58 -11.41 -12.75
CA LYS A 3 -14.87 -11.72 -11.32
C LYS A 3 -13.75 -11.41 -10.32
N THR A 4 -12.49 -11.26 -10.76
CA THR A 4 -11.35 -11.09 -9.84
C THR A 4 -11.19 -9.66 -9.37
N LEU A 5 -11.59 -8.69 -10.18
CA LEU A 5 -11.42 -7.26 -9.87
C LEU A 5 -12.46 -6.71 -8.90
N GLU A 6 -13.63 -7.36 -8.86
CA GLU A 6 -14.61 -7.07 -7.80
C GLU A 6 -14.09 -7.47 -6.40
N LYS A 7 -12.98 -8.24 -6.35
CA LYS A 7 -12.37 -8.71 -5.09
C LYS A 7 -11.37 -7.74 -4.48
N ILE A 8 -10.89 -6.73 -5.20
CA ILE A 8 -9.85 -5.82 -4.72
C ILE A 8 -10.18 -4.36 -5.01
N GLU A 9 -9.92 -3.49 -4.04
CA GLU A 9 -9.94 -2.03 -4.18
C GLU A 9 -8.53 -1.47 -3.99
N LEU A 10 -8.19 -0.39 -4.72
CA LEU A 10 -6.96 0.36 -4.55
C LEU A 10 -7.20 1.55 -3.59
N ASN A 11 -6.49 1.58 -2.49
CA ASN A 11 -6.47 2.68 -1.55
C ASN A 11 -5.14 3.43 -1.67
N LEU A 12 -5.22 4.68 -2.12
CA LEU A 12 -4.08 5.59 -2.23
C LEU A 12 -4.02 6.49 -1.02
N PHE A 13 -2.85 6.57 -0.37
CA PHE A 13 -2.62 7.44 0.78
C PHE A 13 -1.71 8.60 0.41
N THR A 14 -2.11 9.81 0.72
CA THR A 14 -1.35 11.02 0.42
C THR A 14 -1.39 12.01 1.58
N ASN A 15 -0.50 13.00 1.57
CA ASN A 15 -0.40 14.01 2.61
C ASN A 15 -0.46 15.41 2.03
N CYS A 16 -1.46 16.21 2.42
CA CYS A 16 -1.66 17.56 1.90
C CYS A 16 -0.57 18.55 2.31
N SER A 17 0.08 18.35 3.44
CA SER A 17 1.11 19.29 3.92
C SER A 17 2.41 19.18 3.13
N ILE A 18 2.71 18.02 2.59
CA ILE A 18 3.96 17.76 1.86
C ILE A 18 3.79 18.03 0.37
N TYR A 19 2.67 17.61 -0.21
CA TYR A 19 2.47 17.60 -1.67
C TYR A 19 1.61 18.76 -2.18
N SER A 20 0.78 19.37 -1.32
CA SER A 20 -0.10 20.50 -1.72
C SER A 20 0.68 21.68 -2.33
N PRO A 21 0.16 22.27 -3.42
CA PRO A 21 -1.06 21.89 -4.16
C PRO A 21 -0.80 20.87 -5.28
N SER A 22 0.43 20.37 -5.45
CA SER A 22 0.82 19.47 -6.53
C SER A 22 0.30 18.06 -6.33
N ILE A 23 -0.29 17.49 -7.38
CA ILE A 23 -0.74 16.10 -7.42
C ILE A 23 0.16 15.19 -8.28
N GLU A 24 1.32 15.68 -8.73
CA GLU A 24 2.17 14.96 -9.68
C GLU A 24 2.73 13.66 -9.07
N ILE A 25 3.08 13.67 -7.79
CA ILE A 25 3.61 12.48 -7.10
C ILE A 25 2.57 11.36 -7.04
N ILE A 26 1.35 11.65 -6.55
CA ILE A 26 0.29 10.62 -6.50
C ILE A 26 -0.13 10.16 -7.91
N LYS A 27 -0.08 11.05 -8.89
CA LYS A 27 -0.35 10.74 -10.29
C LYS A 27 0.72 9.78 -10.86
N GLU A 28 2.00 10.02 -10.59
CA GLU A 28 3.11 9.14 -10.98
C GLU A 28 2.95 7.75 -10.33
N THR A 29 2.65 7.70 -9.05
CA THR A 29 2.37 6.45 -8.33
C THR A 29 1.20 5.68 -8.95
N TYR A 30 0.08 6.36 -9.23
CA TYR A 30 -1.10 5.73 -9.82
C TYR A 30 -0.85 5.22 -11.24
N ILE A 31 -0.15 6.01 -12.07
CA ILE A 31 0.25 5.59 -13.43
C ILE A 31 1.15 4.35 -13.35
N SER A 32 2.14 4.35 -12.47
CA SER A 32 3.03 3.20 -12.27
C SER A 32 2.27 1.94 -11.84
N PHE A 33 1.29 2.07 -10.94
CA PHE A 33 0.41 0.98 -10.56
C PHE A 33 -0.37 0.43 -11.76
N CYS A 34 -1.01 1.31 -12.54
CA CYS A 34 -1.78 0.92 -13.71
C CYS A 34 -0.93 0.23 -14.79
N GLN A 35 0.29 0.70 -15.00
CA GLN A 35 1.23 0.10 -15.95
C GLN A 35 1.69 -1.29 -15.54
N THR A 36 1.79 -1.54 -14.22
CA THR A 36 2.26 -2.81 -13.68
C THR A 36 1.15 -3.87 -13.64
N PHE A 37 -0.07 -3.48 -13.25
CA PHE A 37 -1.16 -4.42 -12.97
C PHE A 37 -2.29 -4.44 -14.00
N ASP A 38 -2.04 -3.94 -15.20
CA ASP A 38 -2.98 -3.87 -16.33
C ASP A 38 -3.96 -2.68 -16.26
N PRO A 39 -3.69 -1.63 -17.05
CA PRO A 39 -4.52 -0.42 -17.10
C PRO A 39 -5.90 -0.62 -17.71
N GLY A 40 -6.20 -1.78 -18.31
CA GLY A 40 -7.50 -2.09 -18.90
C GLY A 40 -8.56 -2.54 -17.91
N GLN A 41 -8.22 -2.65 -16.64
CA GLN A 41 -9.13 -3.19 -15.63
C GLN A 41 -9.73 -2.08 -14.76
N GLU A 42 -11.05 -2.11 -14.59
CA GLU A 42 -11.77 -1.18 -13.71
C GLU A 42 -11.57 -1.59 -12.25
N ILE A 43 -10.47 -1.13 -11.62
CA ILE A 43 -10.29 -1.22 -10.18
C ILE A 43 -10.92 0.01 -9.50
N LYS A 44 -11.71 -0.20 -8.46
CA LYS A 44 -12.22 0.91 -7.66
C LYS A 44 -11.07 1.56 -6.90
N VAL A 45 -10.93 2.89 -7.03
CA VAL A 45 -9.87 3.67 -6.39
C VAL A 45 -10.47 4.58 -5.33
N LYS A 46 -9.89 4.58 -4.14
CA LYS A 46 -10.19 5.53 -3.06
C LYS A 46 -8.91 6.25 -2.65
N VAL A 47 -9.01 7.54 -2.39
CA VAL A 47 -7.88 8.35 -1.91
C VAL A 47 -8.13 8.75 -0.45
N PHE A 48 -7.15 8.50 0.40
CA PHE A 48 -7.13 8.93 1.79
C PHE A 48 -6.08 10.02 1.95
N CYS A 49 -6.55 11.24 2.23
CA CYS A 49 -5.71 12.42 2.30
C CYS A 49 -5.49 12.84 3.74
N ASP A 50 -4.28 12.64 4.26
CA ASP A 50 -3.86 13.12 5.57
C ASP A 50 -3.74 14.65 5.56
N SER A 51 -4.51 15.32 6.40
CA SER A 51 -4.53 16.80 6.55
C SER A 51 -3.50 17.32 7.54
N HIS A 52 -2.91 16.46 8.38
CA HIS A 52 -1.94 16.86 9.39
C HIS A 52 -0.55 17.21 8.79
N PRO A 53 0.18 18.22 9.25
CA PRO A 53 -0.20 19.18 10.30
C PRO A 53 -0.91 20.44 9.79
N PHE A 54 -1.10 20.65 8.50
CA PHE A 54 -1.59 21.91 7.90
C PHE A 54 -2.95 21.74 7.22
N ALA A 55 -3.99 21.65 8.04
CA ALA A 55 -5.37 21.47 7.57
C ALA A 55 -5.87 22.60 6.63
N GLU A 56 -5.31 23.80 6.71
CA GLU A 56 -5.66 24.94 5.85
C GLU A 56 -5.33 24.71 4.37
N ARG A 57 -4.41 23.80 4.06
CA ARG A 57 -4.03 23.47 2.66
C ARG A 57 -4.91 22.41 2.02
N ILE A 58 -5.75 21.75 2.80
CA ILE A 58 -6.50 20.58 2.35
C ILE A 58 -7.45 20.92 1.20
N ASN A 59 -8.12 22.05 1.24
CA ASN A 59 -9.15 22.40 0.26
C ASN A 59 -8.60 22.48 -1.17
N GLU A 60 -7.48 23.17 -1.38
CA GLU A 60 -6.85 23.29 -2.69
C GLU A 60 -6.34 21.93 -3.18
N TYR A 61 -5.72 21.17 -2.31
CA TYR A 61 -5.20 19.84 -2.65
C TYR A 61 -6.32 18.87 -3.04
N VAL A 62 -7.43 18.83 -2.27
CA VAL A 62 -8.61 18.00 -2.58
C VAL A 62 -9.25 18.41 -3.90
N ILE A 63 -9.34 19.71 -4.22
CA ILE A 63 -9.84 20.17 -5.53
C ILE A 63 -8.97 19.61 -6.66
N ASN A 64 -7.65 19.60 -6.49
CA ASN A 64 -6.74 19.06 -7.49
C ASN A 64 -6.82 17.52 -7.58
N LEU A 65 -6.95 16.81 -6.46
CA LEU A 65 -7.15 15.36 -6.44
C LEU A 65 -8.45 14.94 -7.16
N LYS A 66 -9.54 15.70 -7.02
CA LYS A 66 -10.83 15.47 -7.69
C LYS A 66 -10.78 15.53 -9.22
N ARG A 67 -9.66 16.01 -9.78
CA ARG A 67 -9.44 15.96 -11.25
C ARG A 67 -9.02 14.58 -11.73
N LEU A 68 -8.57 13.71 -10.81
CA LEU A 68 -8.06 12.36 -11.12
C LEU A 68 -8.87 11.26 -10.45
N PHE A 69 -9.50 11.53 -9.32
CA PHE A 69 -10.14 10.53 -8.48
C PHE A 69 -11.53 10.97 -8.03
N ASP A 70 -12.50 10.07 -8.07
CA ASP A 70 -13.90 10.35 -7.72
C ASP A 70 -14.16 10.26 -6.22
N GLU A 71 -13.48 9.37 -5.51
CA GLU A 71 -13.71 9.10 -4.09
C GLU A 71 -12.50 9.52 -3.26
N ILE A 72 -12.66 10.60 -2.44
CA ILE A 72 -11.60 11.18 -1.62
C ILE A 72 -12.11 11.33 -0.19
N HIS A 73 -11.36 10.76 0.75
CA HIS A 73 -11.54 10.83 2.19
C HIS A 73 -10.46 11.70 2.80
N VAL A 74 -10.87 12.74 3.55
CA VAL A 74 -9.94 13.56 4.33
C VAL A 74 -9.85 12.98 5.73
N THR A 75 -8.63 12.73 6.20
CA THR A 75 -8.35 12.11 7.49
C THR A 75 -7.32 12.92 8.28
N ASP A 76 -7.25 12.71 9.59
CA ASP A 76 -6.39 13.48 10.48
C ASP A 76 -4.95 12.96 10.52
N SER A 77 -4.72 11.74 10.03
CA SER A 77 -3.39 11.11 9.98
C SER A 77 -3.38 9.94 9.00
N LEU A 78 -2.19 9.46 8.64
CA LEU A 78 -2.01 8.25 7.84
C LEU A 78 -2.66 7.03 8.51
N SER A 79 -2.50 6.87 9.83
CA SER A 79 -3.09 5.75 10.56
C SER A 79 -4.61 5.82 10.63
N ASP A 80 -5.18 7.02 10.71
CA ASP A 80 -6.62 7.23 10.62
C ASP A 80 -7.15 6.88 9.23
N GLY A 81 -6.48 7.36 8.18
CA GLY A 81 -6.79 6.99 6.78
C GLY A 81 -6.72 5.48 6.55
N TYR A 82 -5.74 4.82 7.13
CA TYR A 82 -5.59 3.37 7.01
C TYR A 82 -6.77 2.62 7.69
N LEU A 83 -7.18 3.04 8.89
CA LEU A 83 -8.35 2.47 9.57
C LEU A 83 -9.65 2.75 8.79
N GLU A 84 -9.80 3.98 8.31
CA GLU A 84 -10.96 4.38 7.51
C GLU A 84 -11.04 3.56 6.22
N SER A 85 -9.90 3.28 5.55
CA SER A 85 -9.86 2.47 4.35
C SER A 85 -10.42 1.06 4.57
N ILE A 86 -10.11 0.44 5.71
CA ILE A 86 -10.65 -0.88 6.07
C ILE A 86 -12.17 -0.81 6.32
N ARG A 87 -12.63 0.26 6.96
CA ARG A 87 -14.01 0.46 7.37
C ARG A 87 -14.96 0.76 6.20
N VAL A 88 -14.54 1.59 5.25
CA VAL A 88 -15.40 2.05 4.13
C VAL A 88 -15.31 1.19 2.89
N SER A 89 -14.35 0.27 2.84
CA SER A 89 -14.19 -0.64 1.70
C SER A 89 -15.11 -1.85 1.82
N ASN A 90 -15.59 -2.33 0.67
CA ASN A 90 -16.44 -3.51 0.58
C ASN A 90 -15.72 -4.71 -0.04
N ALA A 91 -14.62 -4.50 -0.74
CA ALA A 91 -13.85 -5.58 -1.33
C ALA A 91 -13.18 -6.44 -0.24
N PRO A 92 -13.05 -7.76 -0.44
CA PRO A 92 -12.35 -8.63 0.51
C PRO A 92 -10.86 -8.36 0.60
N TYR A 93 -10.26 -7.80 -0.46
CA TYR A 93 -8.84 -7.41 -0.48
C TYR A 93 -8.68 -5.92 -0.75
N LEU A 94 -7.70 -5.31 -0.09
CA LEU A 94 -7.35 -3.90 -0.29
C LEU A 94 -5.88 -3.79 -0.66
N PHE A 95 -5.60 -3.11 -1.77
CA PHE A 95 -4.25 -2.69 -2.09
C PHE A 95 -3.97 -1.35 -1.41
N GLN A 96 -3.06 -1.34 -0.47
CA GLN A 96 -2.64 -0.17 0.31
C GLN A 96 -1.37 0.44 -0.31
N LEU A 97 -1.45 1.67 -0.81
CA LEU A 97 -0.39 2.30 -1.57
C LEU A 97 -0.21 3.77 -1.19
N GLU A 98 0.91 4.12 -0.56
CA GLU A 98 1.25 5.52 -0.31
C GLU A 98 1.69 6.21 -1.61
N ALA A 99 1.45 7.53 -1.70
CA ALA A 99 1.55 8.34 -2.92
C ALA A 99 2.99 8.55 -3.44
N ASP A 100 3.99 7.99 -2.83
CA ASP A 100 5.40 8.17 -3.17
C ASP A 100 6.13 6.87 -3.51
N TRP A 101 5.39 5.88 -4.01
CA TRP A 101 5.92 4.62 -4.48
C TRP A 101 5.68 4.41 -5.98
N VAL A 102 6.70 3.91 -6.67
CA VAL A 102 6.58 3.43 -8.06
C VAL A 102 7.01 1.98 -8.15
N PHE A 103 6.35 1.22 -9.03
CA PHE A 103 6.68 -0.16 -9.30
C PHE A 103 7.83 -0.25 -10.30
N ASN A 104 8.71 -1.22 -10.10
CA ASN A 104 9.82 -1.53 -11.00
C ASN A 104 9.39 -2.59 -12.02
N ASN A 105 10.07 -2.66 -13.16
CA ASN A 105 9.77 -3.57 -14.29
C ASN A 105 10.06 -5.06 -13.99
N ASN A 106 10.08 -5.47 -12.74
CA ASN A 106 10.32 -6.84 -12.30
C ASN A 106 9.13 -7.42 -11.50
N VAL A 107 7.96 -6.82 -11.66
CA VAL A 107 6.69 -7.35 -11.15
C VAL A 107 5.92 -7.90 -12.35
N ASP A 108 5.95 -9.21 -12.51
CA ASP A 108 5.47 -9.91 -13.72
C ASP A 108 4.11 -10.58 -13.54
N HIS A 109 3.58 -10.59 -12.30
CA HIS A 109 2.33 -11.27 -11.97
C HIS A 109 1.17 -10.29 -11.83
N SER A 110 0.02 -10.71 -12.33
CA SER A 110 -1.24 -9.97 -12.21
C SER A 110 -1.76 -9.96 -10.76
N LEU A 111 -2.65 -9.02 -10.44
CA LEU A 111 -3.34 -9.00 -9.15
C LEU A 111 -4.09 -10.31 -8.87
N SER A 112 -4.68 -10.95 -9.89
CA SER A 112 -5.40 -12.21 -9.70
C SER A 112 -4.50 -13.36 -9.27
N GLU A 113 -3.28 -13.46 -9.80
CA GLU A 113 -2.30 -14.47 -9.38
C GLU A 113 -1.85 -14.23 -7.95
N ILE A 114 -1.58 -12.97 -7.59
CA ILE A 114 -1.20 -12.60 -6.22
C ILE A 114 -2.33 -12.92 -5.23
N LEU A 115 -3.58 -12.61 -5.57
CA LEU A 115 -4.73 -12.94 -4.72
C LEU A 115 -4.92 -14.45 -4.56
N SER A 116 -4.69 -15.25 -5.62
CA SER A 116 -4.71 -16.71 -5.53
C SER A 116 -3.68 -17.22 -4.52
N VAL A 117 -2.46 -16.68 -4.53
CA VAL A 117 -1.44 -17.02 -3.53
C VAL A 117 -1.89 -16.64 -2.11
N MET A 118 -2.50 -15.47 -1.94
CA MET A 118 -3.01 -15.03 -0.64
C MET A 118 -4.12 -15.97 -0.12
N GLU A 119 -5.05 -16.37 -0.99
CA GLU A 119 -6.14 -17.29 -0.66
C GLU A 119 -5.60 -18.68 -0.29
N CYS A 120 -4.77 -19.28 -1.15
CA CYS A 120 -4.21 -20.62 -0.95
C CYS A 120 -3.38 -20.75 0.33
N ASN A 121 -2.67 -19.69 0.71
CA ASN A 121 -1.80 -19.71 1.89
C ASN A 121 -2.41 -19.01 3.11
N ASN A 122 -3.67 -18.62 3.03
CA ASN A 122 -4.40 -17.95 4.12
C ASN A 122 -3.64 -16.72 4.67
N LEU A 123 -3.03 -15.92 3.78
CA LEU A 123 -2.17 -14.80 4.15
C LEU A 123 -3.02 -13.61 4.65
N TYR A 124 -2.46 -12.88 5.60
CA TYR A 124 -2.99 -11.59 6.06
C TYR A 124 -2.53 -10.44 5.17
N HIS A 125 -1.31 -10.55 4.61
CA HIS A 125 -0.58 -9.45 4.04
C HIS A 125 0.35 -9.94 2.95
N PHE A 126 0.37 -9.25 1.82
CA PHE A 126 1.28 -9.51 0.71
C PHE A 126 1.91 -8.20 0.26
N ARG A 127 3.23 -8.04 0.43
CA ARG A 127 3.91 -6.77 0.18
C ARG A 127 4.94 -6.82 -0.93
N PHE A 128 5.29 -5.64 -1.43
CA PHE A 128 6.33 -5.41 -2.43
C PHE A 128 7.53 -4.72 -1.77
N ASN A 129 8.71 -5.34 -1.84
CA ASN A 129 9.89 -4.81 -1.17
C ASN A 129 10.58 -3.70 -1.95
N LYS A 130 11.06 -2.68 -1.22
CA LYS A 130 11.92 -1.60 -1.74
C LYS A 130 13.40 -1.96 -1.80
N ARG A 131 13.76 -3.18 -1.47
CA ARG A 131 15.12 -3.69 -1.50
C ARG A 131 15.09 -5.18 -1.81
N LYS A 132 16.25 -5.73 -2.09
CA LYS A 132 16.43 -7.16 -2.36
C LYS A 132 15.86 -8.02 -1.22
N ASN A 133 15.18 -9.13 -1.56
CA ASN A 133 14.66 -10.08 -0.58
C ASN A 133 15.82 -10.87 0.05
N ILE A 134 16.24 -10.46 1.22
CA ILE A 134 17.29 -11.13 2.00
C ILE A 134 16.83 -11.33 3.45
N ALA A 135 17.20 -12.47 4.03
CA ALA A 135 16.90 -12.79 5.41
C ALA A 135 17.78 -11.99 6.36
N ALA A 136 17.51 -10.69 6.50
CA ALA A 136 18.27 -9.76 7.34
C ALA A 136 17.39 -8.64 7.90
N GLY A 137 17.84 -8.04 9.01
CA GLY A 137 17.13 -6.92 9.64
C GLY A 137 15.74 -7.30 10.15
N TRP A 138 14.70 -6.66 9.64
CA TRP A 138 13.30 -6.96 9.97
C TRP A 138 12.83 -8.28 9.36
N ASP A 139 13.37 -8.67 8.21
CA ASP A 139 12.99 -9.87 7.45
C ASP A 139 13.88 -11.08 7.80
N ARG A 140 14.12 -11.32 9.07
CA ARG A 140 15.04 -12.39 9.53
C ARG A 140 14.58 -13.80 9.19
N LYS A 141 13.28 -14.00 9.04
CA LYS A 141 12.66 -15.31 8.81
C LYS A 141 11.96 -15.30 7.46
N LEU A 142 12.72 -15.35 6.39
CA LEU A 142 12.20 -15.55 5.05
C LEU A 142 12.25 -17.02 4.68
N HIS A 143 11.11 -17.54 4.20
CA HIS A 143 10.99 -18.88 3.65
C HIS A 143 10.49 -18.76 2.21
N GLU A 144 11.33 -19.15 1.25
CA GLU A 144 10.93 -19.17 -0.15
C GLU A 144 9.86 -20.24 -0.40
N CYS A 145 8.81 -19.85 -1.11
CA CYS A 145 7.69 -20.68 -1.49
C CYS A 145 7.34 -20.46 -2.96
N CYS A 146 6.62 -21.42 -3.52
CA CYS A 146 6.04 -21.34 -4.86
C CYS A 146 4.59 -21.80 -4.82
N CYS A 147 3.69 -21.05 -5.47
CA CYS A 147 2.30 -21.43 -5.66
C CYS A 147 1.87 -20.99 -7.06
N ASP A 148 1.32 -21.91 -7.84
CA ASP A 148 0.84 -21.67 -9.22
C ASP A 148 1.87 -20.99 -10.14
N GLY A 149 3.16 -21.33 -9.97
CA GLY A 149 4.26 -20.76 -10.75
C GLY A 149 4.79 -19.42 -10.23
N MET A 150 4.17 -18.82 -9.24
CA MET A 150 4.65 -17.60 -8.61
C MET A 150 5.54 -17.90 -7.41
N ASN A 151 6.78 -17.42 -7.45
CA ASN A 151 7.71 -17.49 -6.33
C ASN A 151 7.52 -16.28 -5.39
N TYR A 152 7.56 -16.52 -4.10
CA TYR A 152 7.44 -15.50 -3.05
C TYR A 152 8.16 -15.93 -1.77
N CYS A 153 8.36 -15.02 -0.84
CA CYS A 153 8.92 -15.33 0.46
C CYS A 153 7.85 -15.16 1.56
N LEU A 154 7.60 -16.20 2.35
CA LEU A 154 6.84 -16.06 3.58
C LEU A 154 7.66 -15.28 4.62
N THR A 155 6.96 -14.46 5.43
CA THR A 155 7.54 -13.65 6.49
C THR A 155 6.58 -13.55 7.67
N ASP A 156 7.11 -13.40 8.88
CA ASP A 156 6.35 -13.05 10.08
C ASP A 156 6.34 -11.53 10.36
N THR A 157 6.87 -10.74 9.43
CA THR A 157 7.01 -9.30 9.55
C THR A 157 6.14 -8.60 8.51
N LEU A 158 5.20 -7.79 8.97
CA LEU A 158 4.38 -6.93 8.14
C LEU A 158 5.05 -5.55 8.03
N SER A 159 4.84 -4.86 6.91
CA SER A 159 5.45 -3.55 6.65
C SER A 159 4.50 -2.67 5.83
N ASN A 160 4.67 -1.36 5.94
CA ASN A 160 3.90 -0.36 5.22
C ASN A 160 4.42 -0.05 3.79
N ASN A 161 5.38 -0.83 3.28
CA ASN A 161 5.66 -0.81 1.83
C ASN A 161 4.36 -1.13 1.07
N PRO A 162 4.23 -0.79 -0.23
CA PRO A 162 3.04 -1.16 -1.00
C PRO A 162 2.63 -2.61 -0.77
N HIS A 163 1.37 -2.84 -0.39
CA HIS A 163 0.92 -4.17 0.02
C HIS A 163 -0.57 -4.39 -0.20
N ILE A 164 -0.94 -5.68 -0.28
CA ILE A 164 -2.33 -6.14 -0.29
C ILE A 164 -2.65 -6.74 1.07
N ILE A 165 -3.80 -6.42 1.61
CA ILE A 165 -4.33 -6.99 2.85
C ILE A 165 -5.61 -7.80 2.60
N ASP A 166 -5.81 -8.87 3.37
CA ASP A 166 -7.12 -9.48 3.57
C ASP A 166 -7.91 -8.59 4.55
N ARG A 167 -8.88 -7.85 4.02
CA ARG A 167 -9.64 -6.86 4.78
C ARG A 167 -10.36 -7.48 5.99
N VAL A 168 -10.95 -8.65 5.80
CA VAL A 168 -11.73 -9.31 6.86
C VAL A 168 -10.84 -9.72 8.03
N LYS A 169 -9.66 -10.28 7.73
CA LYS A 169 -8.68 -10.62 8.76
C LYS A 169 -8.13 -9.37 9.46
N TYR A 170 -7.83 -8.33 8.67
CA TYR A 170 -7.34 -7.07 9.23
C TYR A 170 -8.37 -6.38 10.13
N GLU A 171 -9.64 -6.34 9.72
CA GLU A 171 -10.73 -5.80 10.53
C GLU A 171 -10.87 -6.55 11.86
N LYS A 172 -10.82 -7.87 11.81
CA LYS A 172 -10.95 -8.73 13.00
C LYS A 172 -9.77 -8.63 13.97
N ASP A 173 -8.55 -8.74 13.44
CA ASP A 173 -7.37 -9.07 14.25
C ASP A 173 -6.38 -7.90 14.38
N ILE A 174 -6.38 -6.93 13.46
CA ILE A 174 -5.37 -5.88 13.37
C ILE A 174 -5.93 -4.48 13.63
N SER A 175 -7.09 -4.13 13.09
CA SER A 175 -7.64 -2.77 13.16
C SER A 175 -7.76 -2.22 14.58
N LYS A 176 -8.13 -3.07 15.54
CA LYS A 176 -8.25 -2.71 16.97
C LYS A 176 -6.94 -2.27 17.62
N MET A 177 -5.85 -2.49 16.96
CA MET A 177 -4.51 -2.24 17.47
C MET A 177 -3.85 -1.04 16.82
N ILE A 178 -4.34 -0.63 15.66
CA ILE A 178 -3.92 0.61 15.01
C ILE A 178 -4.53 1.76 15.80
N LYS A 179 -3.69 2.62 16.35
CA LYS A 179 -4.14 3.82 17.04
C LYS A 179 -4.10 4.99 16.08
N PRO A 180 -5.18 5.74 15.91
CA PRO A 180 -5.15 7.00 15.16
C PRO A 180 -4.25 7.97 15.94
N LEU A 181 -3.03 8.16 15.47
CA LEU A 181 -2.05 9.06 16.04
C LEU A 181 -1.59 10.03 14.95
N PRO A 182 -1.38 11.33 15.28
CA PRO A 182 -0.81 12.28 14.36
C PRO A 182 0.56 11.80 13.84
N GLY A 183 0.76 11.86 12.52
CA GLY A 183 1.99 11.44 11.87
C GLY A 183 2.09 9.93 11.60
N SER A 184 3.14 9.52 10.89
CA SER A 184 3.34 8.14 10.40
C SER A 184 3.72 7.10 11.47
N LYS A 185 3.75 7.48 12.73
CA LYS A 185 4.24 6.65 13.85
C LYS A 185 3.21 5.61 14.29
N GLY A 186 2.72 4.77 13.55
CA GLY A 186 1.73 3.89 14.17
C GLY A 186 1.55 2.55 13.48
N ILE A 187 1.65 2.51 12.17
CA ILE A 187 1.29 1.31 11.42
C ILE A 187 2.45 0.31 11.42
N GLU A 188 3.66 0.71 11.07
CA GLU A 188 4.81 -0.20 10.96
C GLU A 188 5.19 -0.83 12.29
N GLU A 189 5.25 -0.06 13.40
CA GLU A 189 5.60 -0.58 14.71
C GLU A 189 4.55 -1.57 15.25
N MET A 190 3.29 -1.38 14.87
CA MET A 190 2.20 -2.25 15.32
C MET A 190 2.13 -3.54 14.49
N LEU A 191 2.40 -3.47 13.20
CA LEU A 191 2.38 -4.63 12.31
C LEU A 191 3.58 -5.56 12.53
N SER A 192 4.75 -5.03 12.88
CA SER A 192 6.00 -5.79 13.00
C SER A 192 6.10 -6.72 14.21
N ARG A 193 5.16 -6.72 15.13
CA ARG A 193 5.30 -7.42 16.44
C ARG A 193 4.48 -8.71 16.58
N ARG A 194 3.87 -9.27 15.55
CA ARG A 194 2.69 -10.13 15.80
C ARG A 194 2.73 -11.55 15.30
N GLY A 195 3.76 -12.00 14.64
CA GLY A 195 3.83 -13.38 14.16
C GLY A 195 2.68 -13.75 13.20
N LEU A 196 2.07 -12.76 12.54
CA LEU A 196 1.06 -12.97 11.52
C LEU A 196 1.76 -13.34 10.22
N THR A 197 1.21 -14.32 9.49
CA THR A 197 1.81 -14.78 8.26
C THR A 197 1.53 -13.78 7.13
N GLY A 198 2.60 -13.17 6.66
CA GLY A 198 2.62 -12.34 5.46
C GLY A 198 3.50 -12.96 4.38
N ALA A 199 3.49 -12.35 3.20
CA ALA A 199 4.41 -12.70 2.12
C ALA A 199 5.04 -11.45 1.51
N ILE A 200 6.16 -11.67 0.83
CA ILE A 200 6.91 -10.68 0.06
C ILE A 200 6.98 -11.17 -1.38
N TYR A 201 6.70 -10.29 -2.34
CA TYR A 201 6.79 -10.58 -3.75
C TYR A 201 8.19 -11.03 -4.17
N GLY A 202 8.25 -12.11 -4.96
CA GLY A 202 9.46 -12.68 -5.53
C GLY A 202 10.26 -13.61 -4.60
N PRO A 203 11.17 -14.41 -5.17
CA PRO A 203 12.01 -15.37 -4.46
C PRO A 203 13.06 -14.68 -3.59
N LEU A 204 13.83 -15.47 -2.84
CA LEU A 204 15.06 -14.95 -2.22
C LEU A 204 15.95 -14.31 -3.27
N HIS A 205 16.57 -13.20 -2.88
CA HIS A 205 17.41 -12.37 -3.74
C HIS A 205 16.69 -11.66 -4.90
N HIS A 206 15.35 -11.73 -4.98
CA HIS A 206 14.59 -10.90 -5.93
C HIS A 206 14.94 -9.43 -5.76
N ALA A 207 15.10 -8.71 -6.86
CA ALA A 207 15.40 -7.26 -6.85
C ALA A 207 14.22 -6.47 -6.25
N ALA A 208 14.47 -5.22 -5.88
CA ALA A 208 13.42 -4.33 -5.37
C ALA A 208 12.22 -4.27 -6.33
N ALA A 209 11.04 -4.64 -5.86
CA ALA A 209 9.81 -4.58 -6.63
C ALA A 209 9.26 -3.15 -6.75
N VAL A 210 9.60 -2.30 -5.79
CA VAL A 210 9.16 -0.89 -5.74
C VAL A 210 10.30 0.04 -5.37
N THR A 211 10.17 1.30 -5.79
CA THR A 211 11.10 2.39 -5.47
C THR A 211 10.33 3.51 -4.77
N HIS A 212 10.88 4.02 -3.68
CA HIS A 212 10.33 5.17 -2.98
C HIS A 212 10.82 6.46 -3.64
N ILE A 213 9.90 7.19 -4.26
CA ILE A 213 10.18 8.46 -4.94
C ILE A 213 9.99 9.65 -4.01
N ASP A 214 10.62 9.66 -2.85
CA ASP A 214 10.44 10.70 -1.83
C ASP A 214 10.53 12.12 -2.43
N GLY A 215 9.37 12.75 -2.62
CA GLY A 215 9.25 14.13 -3.12
C GLY A 215 9.99 15.18 -2.27
N ARG A 216 10.49 14.80 -1.08
CA ARG A 216 11.26 15.66 -0.19
C ARG A 216 12.70 15.89 -0.65
N LYS A 217 13.22 15.15 -1.65
CA LYS A 217 14.59 15.34 -2.15
C LYS A 217 14.82 16.70 -2.81
N GLY A 218 13.76 17.44 -3.19
CA GLY A 218 13.85 18.82 -3.70
C GLY A 218 13.70 19.91 -2.66
N ALA A 219 13.17 19.59 -1.49
CA ALA A 219 12.86 20.54 -0.42
C ALA A 219 13.93 20.51 0.70
N LYS A 220 15.19 20.74 0.38
CA LYS A 220 16.08 21.37 1.38
C LYS A 220 15.65 22.84 1.50
N VAL A 221 14.48 23.08 2.11
CA VAL A 221 14.17 24.39 2.65
C VAL A 221 15.19 24.63 3.75
N LYS A 222 16.17 25.46 3.48
CA LYS A 222 16.98 26.07 4.52
C LYS A 222 15.99 26.90 5.36
N ILE A 223 15.79 26.48 6.59
CA ILE A 223 15.23 27.31 7.65
C ILE A 223 16.29 28.30 8.07
#